data_2d7e57324e167e99418e5b72cb20c0ef
#
_entry.id   2d7e57324e167e99418e5b72cb20c0ef
#
_cell.length_a   1.000
_cell.length_b   1.000
_cell.length_c   1.000
_cell.angle_alpha   90.00
_cell.angle_beta   90.00
_cell.angle_gamma   90.00
#
_symmetry.space_group_name_H-M   'P 1'
#
loop_
_entity.id
_entity.type
_entity.pdbx_description
1 polymer ?
#
loop_
_entity_poly.entity_id
_entity_poly.type
_entity_poly.pdbx_seq_one_letter_code
_entity_poly.pdbx_strand_id
1 'polypeptide(L)'
;MKLSAGLKNRSSQSKLLMVGLLVLVAGGIAAIVTLVGGSSSGTNGALPAPHNGNPVNVSKVPKHVKFSEEQAQLAQKFIATNVVRKNLAQGYQIVGPDLKEGLTLKEWLTGSIPVVPYPADALGKIPIQIIYSYPREAVLRVFLLPKAGSNQKTTGAFWLKLERYGNGDKAHWLVNGWTPYASTEVPGALSNG
;
A
#
# COMPACT_ATOMS: atom_id res chain seq x y z
N MET A 1 -6.38 -15.86 67.78
CA MET A 1 -5.59 -14.77 67.19
C MET A 1 -5.95 -14.65 65.71
N LYS A 2 -6.54 -13.54 65.32
CA LYS A 2 -6.93 -13.18 63.96
C LYS A 2 -5.72 -12.63 63.20
N LEU A 3 -5.46 -13.05 61.99
CA LEU A 3 -4.75 -12.28 61.01
C LEU A 3 -5.38 -12.50 59.61
N SER A 4 -6.13 -11.51 59.26
CA SER A 4 -6.68 -11.23 57.95
C SER A 4 -5.54 -10.59 57.12
N ALA A 5 -5.23 -11.11 55.95
CA ALA A 5 -4.36 -10.46 54.98
C ALA A 5 -5.11 -10.37 53.64
N GLY A 6 -5.37 -9.13 53.29
CA GLY A 6 -6.13 -8.74 52.11
C GLY A 6 -5.45 -9.05 50.78
N LEU A 7 -6.17 -9.66 49.90
CA LEU A 7 -5.84 -9.77 48.48
C LEU A 7 -6.11 -8.44 47.79
N LYS A 8 -5.03 -7.74 47.49
CA LYS A 8 -5.05 -6.48 46.74
C LYS A 8 -5.15 -6.80 45.25
N ASN A 9 -6.32 -6.60 44.77
CA ASN A 9 -6.70 -6.62 43.34
C ASN A 9 -5.79 -5.70 42.52
N ARG A 10 -4.98 -6.28 41.65
CA ARG A 10 -4.21 -5.60 40.61
C ARG A 10 -4.63 -6.10 39.25
N SER A 11 -5.84 -5.77 38.86
CA SER A 11 -6.23 -5.85 37.47
C SER A 11 -6.83 -4.51 37.05
N SER A 12 -6.24 -3.88 36.13
CA SER A 12 -6.76 -2.78 35.33
C SER A 12 -5.72 -1.69 35.10
N GLN A 13 -4.72 -1.97 34.29
CA GLN A 13 -3.98 -0.91 33.60
C GLN A 13 -3.22 -1.51 32.40
N SER A 14 -3.93 -1.95 31.37
CA SER A 14 -3.33 -2.21 30.04
C SER A 14 -4.32 -2.06 28.89
N LYS A 15 -5.20 -1.08 29.02
CA LYS A 15 -6.08 -0.67 27.91
C LYS A 15 -5.92 0.81 27.66
N LEU A 16 -4.73 1.26 27.32
CA LEU A 16 -4.54 2.60 26.75
C LEU A 16 -3.10 2.70 26.25
N LEU A 17 -2.87 2.35 25.01
CA LEU A 17 -1.75 2.86 24.18
C LEU A 17 -1.82 2.20 22.78
N MET A 18 -2.89 2.43 22.05
CA MET A 18 -2.93 2.26 20.59
C MET A 18 -3.83 3.31 19.95
N VAL A 19 -3.61 4.56 20.31
CA VAL A 19 -4.12 5.70 19.53
C VAL A 19 -2.89 6.53 19.20
N GLY A 20 -2.30 6.24 18.07
CA GLY A 20 -1.08 6.86 17.63
C GLY A 20 -1.02 7.01 16.14
N LEU A 21 -1.46 8.15 15.68
CA LEU A 21 -0.99 8.86 14.50
C LEU A 21 -1.54 8.42 13.14
N LEU A 22 -2.81 8.73 12.93
CA LEU A 22 -3.37 8.90 11.60
C LEU A 22 -3.10 10.36 11.17
N VAL A 23 -1.94 10.61 10.55
CA VAL A 23 -1.69 11.89 9.89
C VAL A 23 -2.36 11.84 8.52
N LEU A 24 -3.60 12.29 8.46
CA LEU A 24 -4.32 12.61 7.24
C LEU A 24 -3.78 13.96 6.73
N VAL A 25 -2.84 13.91 5.79
CA VAL A 25 -2.53 15.08 4.98
C VAL A 25 -3.57 15.13 3.85
N ALA A 26 -4.65 15.83 4.09
CA ALA A 26 -5.57 16.27 3.05
C ALA A 26 -4.91 17.42 2.28
N GLY A 27 -4.03 17.08 1.32
CA GLY A 27 -3.46 18.04 0.37
C GLY A 27 -4.30 18.03 -0.90
N GLY A 28 -5.11 19.09 -1.10
CA GLY A 28 -5.82 19.33 -2.34
C GLY A 28 -4.84 19.53 -3.49
N ILE A 29 -4.94 18.71 -4.53
CA ILE A 29 -4.26 18.93 -5.80
C ILE A 29 -5.20 19.76 -6.67
N ALA A 30 -4.95 21.07 -6.72
CA ALA A 30 -5.47 21.92 -7.77
C ALA A 30 -4.72 21.55 -9.08
N ALA A 31 -5.42 20.92 -10.00
CA ALA A 31 -4.91 20.67 -11.33
C ALA A 31 -4.85 22.00 -12.10
N ILE A 32 -3.67 22.58 -12.25
CA ILE A 32 -3.44 23.66 -13.20
C ILE A 32 -3.24 23.03 -14.58
N VAL A 33 -4.28 23.08 -15.39
CA VAL A 33 -4.18 22.77 -16.81
C VAL A 33 -3.65 24.02 -17.50
N THR A 34 -2.35 24.08 -17.73
CA THR A 34 -1.77 25.07 -18.65
C THR A 34 -1.83 24.53 -20.07
N LEU A 35 -2.80 25.02 -20.84
CA LEU A 35 -2.79 24.89 -22.29
C LEU A 35 -1.62 25.75 -22.84
N VAL A 36 -0.53 25.11 -23.19
CA VAL A 36 0.50 25.74 -24.04
C VAL A 36 0.20 25.34 -25.47
N GLY A 37 -0.44 26.25 -26.19
CA GLY A 37 -0.51 26.22 -27.65
C GLY A 37 0.86 26.49 -28.22
N GLY A 38 1.46 25.50 -28.86
CA GLY A 38 2.69 25.61 -29.65
C GLY A 38 2.42 25.14 -31.07
N SER A 39 2.16 26.06 -31.98
CA SER A 39 2.19 25.79 -33.42
C SER A 39 3.67 25.66 -33.86
N SER A 40 4.05 24.49 -34.32
CA SER A 40 5.25 24.34 -35.14
C SER A 40 4.94 23.53 -36.38
N SER A 41 4.89 24.21 -37.50
CA SER A 41 4.90 23.67 -38.85
C SER A 41 6.25 22.99 -39.11
N GLY A 42 6.24 21.80 -39.67
CA GLY A 42 7.47 21.29 -40.32
C GLY A 42 7.52 19.78 -40.46
N THR A 43 7.46 19.40 -41.70
CA THR A 43 7.97 18.20 -42.34
C THR A 43 7.10 16.94 -42.40
N ASN A 44 6.69 16.68 -43.65
CA ASN A 44 6.03 15.53 -44.19
C ASN A 44 6.84 14.23 -43.97
N GLY A 45 6.49 13.49 -42.92
CA GLY A 45 6.71 12.08 -42.84
C GLY A 45 5.35 11.44 -42.57
N ALA A 46 4.78 10.77 -43.56
CA ALA A 46 3.51 10.06 -43.39
C ALA A 46 3.69 8.98 -42.35
N LEU A 47 3.22 9.25 -41.12
CA LEU A 47 3.05 8.23 -40.11
C LEU A 47 1.96 7.23 -40.61
N PRO A 48 2.14 5.92 -40.43
CA PRO A 48 1.10 4.96 -40.77
C PRO A 48 -0.20 5.36 -40.06
N ALA A 49 -1.30 5.34 -40.79
CA ALA A 49 -2.62 5.68 -40.26
C ALA A 49 -2.87 4.88 -38.98
N PRO A 50 -3.40 5.51 -37.93
CA PRO A 50 -3.72 4.79 -36.72
C PRO A 50 -4.72 3.70 -37.08
N HIS A 51 -4.41 2.46 -36.69
CA HIS A 51 -5.36 1.37 -36.78
C HIS A 51 -6.67 1.83 -36.13
N ASN A 52 -7.80 1.61 -36.85
CA ASN A 52 -9.15 1.85 -36.35
C ASN A 52 -9.43 0.94 -35.16
N GLY A 53 -8.78 1.23 -34.02
CA GLY A 53 -9.19 0.70 -32.75
C GLY A 53 -10.56 1.28 -32.43
N ASN A 54 -11.55 0.43 -32.20
CA ASN A 54 -12.85 0.86 -31.71
C ASN A 54 -12.65 1.87 -30.58
N PRO A 55 -13.36 3.02 -30.58
CA PRO A 55 -13.18 4.01 -29.53
C PRO A 55 -13.39 3.33 -28.18
N VAL A 56 -12.39 3.44 -27.31
CA VAL A 56 -12.49 2.91 -25.95
C VAL A 56 -13.71 3.56 -25.29
N ASN A 57 -14.69 2.74 -24.92
CA ASN A 57 -15.89 3.23 -24.28
C ASN A 57 -15.55 3.75 -22.87
N VAL A 58 -15.20 5.02 -22.78
CA VAL A 58 -14.87 5.70 -21.51
C VAL A 58 -16.01 5.74 -20.49
N SER A 59 -17.24 5.41 -20.93
CA SER A 59 -18.40 5.35 -20.01
C SER A 59 -18.31 4.23 -18.96
N LYS A 60 -17.34 3.33 -19.07
CA LYS A 60 -17.10 2.22 -18.12
C LYS A 60 -15.98 2.47 -17.13
N VAL A 61 -15.36 3.64 -17.13
CA VAL A 61 -14.33 3.95 -16.13
C VAL A 61 -15.01 4.03 -14.74
N PRO A 62 -14.59 3.22 -13.77
CA PRO A 62 -15.17 3.27 -12.43
C PRO A 62 -14.99 4.65 -11.82
N LYS A 63 -16.03 5.14 -11.12
CA LYS A 63 -15.92 6.41 -10.39
C LYS A 63 -15.01 6.20 -9.17
N HIS A 64 -14.16 7.18 -8.89
CA HIS A 64 -13.38 7.23 -7.67
C HIS A 64 -14.30 7.22 -6.44
N VAL A 65 -13.91 6.47 -5.43
CA VAL A 65 -14.58 6.42 -4.13
C VAL A 65 -13.61 6.85 -3.03
N LYS A 66 -14.17 7.30 -1.90
CA LYS A 66 -13.36 7.63 -0.72
C LYS A 66 -12.66 6.36 -0.22
N PHE A 67 -11.36 6.48 0.02
CA PHE A 67 -10.58 5.44 0.68
C PHE A 67 -11.09 5.21 2.10
N SER A 68 -11.40 3.97 2.46
CA SER A 68 -12.06 3.65 3.72
C SER A 68 -11.07 3.36 4.84
N GLU A 69 -11.55 3.44 6.07
CA GLU A 69 -10.76 3.05 7.24
C GLU A 69 -10.44 1.55 7.24
N GLU A 70 -11.35 0.70 6.76
CA GLU A 70 -11.12 -0.74 6.58
C GLU A 70 -9.90 -1.01 5.69
N GLN A 71 -9.80 -0.29 4.56
CA GLN A 71 -8.66 -0.40 3.65
C GLN A 71 -7.35 0.07 4.31
N ALA A 72 -7.42 1.15 5.12
CA ALA A 72 -6.26 1.65 5.86
C ALA A 72 -5.77 0.65 6.91
N GLN A 73 -6.69 0.08 7.68
CA GLN A 73 -6.39 -0.95 8.68
C GLN A 73 -5.83 -2.22 8.04
N LEU A 74 -6.38 -2.63 6.89
CA LEU A 74 -5.86 -3.77 6.13
C LEU A 74 -4.42 -3.56 5.68
N ALA A 75 -4.10 -2.38 5.14
CA ALA A 75 -2.74 -2.04 4.73
C ALA A 75 -1.75 -2.09 5.91
N GLN A 76 -2.11 -1.49 7.05
CA GLN A 76 -1.29 -1.53 8.26
C GLN A 76 -1.10 -2.95 8.78
N LYS A 77 -2.18 -3.74 8.83
CA LYS A 77 -2.14 -5.15 9.24
C LYS A 77 -1.25 -5.98 8.33
N PHE A 78 -1.32 -5.77 7.03
CA PHE A 78 -0.46 -6.44 6.06
C PHE A 78 1.02 -6.14 6.31
N ILE A 79 1.37 -4.88 6.52
CA ILE A 79 2.76 -4.49 6.81
C ILE A 79 3.24 -5.19 8.10
N ALA A 80 2.45 -5.15 9.16
CA ALA A 80 2.82 -5.78 10.42
C ALA A 80 2.97 -7.31 10.32
N THR A 81 2.07 -7.97 9.60
CA THR A 81 2.02 -9.44 9.57
C THR A 81 2.93 -10.06 8.51
N ASN A 82 2.99 -9.46 7.31
CA ASN A 82 3.70 -10.04 6.17
C ASN A 82 5.04 -9.36 5.86
N VAL A 83 5.13 -8.04 5.95
CA VAL A 83 6.38 -7.32 5.66
C VAL A 83 7.33 -7.42 6.85
N VAL A 84 6.83 -7.17 8.06
CA VAL A 84 7.60 -7.27 9.31
C VAL A 84 7.66 -8.69 9.87
N ARG A 85 6.93 -9.64 9.28
CA ARG A 85 6.91 -11.07 9.67
C ARG A 85 6.40 -11.36 11.08
N LYS A 86 5.63 -10.47 11.73
CA LYS A 86 5.15 -10.69 13.10
C LYS A 86 4.17 -11.85 13.24
N ASN A 87 3.34 -12.11 12.21
CA ASN A 87 2.33 -13.17 12.25
C ASN A 87 1.92 -13.60 10.84
N LEU A 88 2.69 -14.47 10.24
CA LEU A 88 2.45 -14.97 8.89
C LEU A 88 1.12 -15.73 8.75
N ALA A 89 0.66 -16.43 9.80
CA ALA A 89 -0.62 -17.13 9.77
C ALA A 89 -1.79 -16.15 9.59
N GLN A 90 -1.79 -15.05 10.35
CA GLN A 90 -2.75 -13.97 10.18
C GLN A 90 -2.55 -13.24 8.85
N GLY A 91 -1.31 -13.09 8.44
CA GLY A 91 -0.93 -12.52 7.16
C GLY A 91 -1.54 -13.26 5.98
N TYR A 92 -1.52 -14.58 5.98
CA TYR A 92 -2.11 -15.42 4.94
C TYR A 92 -3.62 -15.21 4.76
N GLN A 93 -4.35 -14.93 5.84
CA GLN A 93 -5.80 -14.74 5.80
C GLN A 93 -6.23 -13.43 5.11
N ILE A 94 -5.35 -12.45 5.07
CA ILE A 94 -5.63 -11.11 4.51
C ILE A 94 -5.01 -10.88 3.14
N VAL A 95 -4.37 -11.90 2.55
CA VAL A 95 -3.77 -11.85 1.21
C VAL A 95 -4.68 -12.50 0.20
N GLY A 96 -4.78 -11.89 -0.96
CA GLY A 96 -5.55 -12.41 -2.10
C GLY A 96 -4.78 -13.47 -2.91
N PRO A 97 -5.47 -14.09 -3.86
CA PRO A 97 -4.91 -15.20 -4.63
C PRO A 97 -3.69 -14.80 -5.47
N ASP A 98 -3.66 -13.61 -6.06
CA ASP A 98 -2.53 -13.20 -6.90
C ASP A 98 -1.25 -13.07 -6.07
N LEU A 99 -1.35 -12.44 -4.88
CA LEU A 99 -0.17 -12.31 -4.01
C LEU A 99 0.21 -13.62 -3.32
N LYS A 100 -0.72 -14.59 -3.18
CA LYS A 100 -0.39 -15.93 -2.70
C LYS A 100 0.40 -16.76 -3.72
N GLU A 101 0.26 -16.49 -4.99
CA GLU A 101 0.92 -17.25 -6.07
C GLU A 101 0.72 -18.77 -5.95
N GLY A 102 -0.44 -19.21 -5.45
CA GLY A 102 -0.76 -20.62 -5.24
C GLY A 102 -0.17 -21.24 -3.97
N LEU A 103 0.61 -20.52 -3.18
CA LEU A 103 1.19 -21.03 -1.93
C LEU A 103 0.10 -21.42 -0.92
N THR A 104 0.29 -22.58 -0.32
CA THR A 104 -0.53 -23.03 0.82
C THR A 104 -0.14 -22.29 2.11
N LEU A 105 -0.99 -22.38 3.14
CA LEU A 105 -0.66 -21.81 4.45
C LEU A 105 0.67 -22.39 5.00
N LYS A 106 0.91 -23.69 4.81
CA LYS A 106 2.14 -24.35 5.29
C LYS A 106 3.38 -23.75 4.64
N GLU A 107 3.33 -23.53 3.33
CA GLU A 107 4.42 -22.91 2.58
C GLU A 107 4.59 -21.43 2.96
N TRP A 108 3.48 -20.69 3.13
CA TRP A 108 3.52 -19.29 3.58
C TRP A 108 4.22 -19.13 4.93
N LEU A 109 3.98 -20.06 5.86
CA LEU A 109 4.58 -20.05 7.20
C LEU A 109 6.09 -20.28 7.20
N THR A 110 6.69 -20.79 6.11
CA THR A 110 8.15 -20.89 5.97
C THR A 110 8.83 -19.52 5.88
N GLY A 111 8.06 -18.47 5.51
CA GLY A 111 8.59 -17.14 5.26
C GLY A 111 9.15 -16.94 3.85
N SER A 112 9.24 -17.97 3.02
CA SER A 112 9.58 -17.86 1.59
C SER A 112 8.32 -17.49 0.80
N ILE A 113 7.97 -16.22 0.82
CA ILE A 113 6.74 -15.66 0.24
C ILE A 113 7.07 -14.47 -0.66
N PRO A 114 6.22 -14.14 -1.65
CA PRO A 114 6.45 -13.04 -2.60
C PRO A 114 6.23 -11.65 -1.96
N VAL A 115 6.67 -11.50 -0.73
CA VAL A 115 6.64 -10.22 0.00
C VAL A 115 8.05 -9.92 0.50
N VAL A 116 8.63 -8.84 0.02
CA VAL A 116 9.96 -8.40 0.47
C VAL A 116 9.89 -8.04 1.96
N PRO A 117 10.69 -8.67 2.82
CA PRO A 117 10.68 -8.38 4.25
C PRO A 117 11.37 -7.05 4.56
N TYR A 118 10.94 -6.44 5.67
CA TYR A 118 11.64 -5.29 6.25
C TYR A 118 11.87 -5.52 7.76
N PRO A 119 13.09 -5.29 8.27
CA PRO A 119 13.41 -5.56 9.68
C PRO A 119 12.52 -4.75 10.65
N ALA A 120 11.90 -5.45 11.60
CA ALA A 120 10.94 -4.86 12.52
C ALA A 120 11.56 -3.79 13.44
N ASP A 121 12.78 -4.03 13.90
CA ASP A 121 13.58 -3.17 14.77
C ASP A 121 14.07 -1.90 14.05
N ALA A 122 14.25 -2.01 12.73
CA ALA A 122 14.67 -0.93 11.86
C ALA A 122 13.52 -0.08 11.31
N LEU A 123 12.27 -0.55 11.39
CA LEU A 123 11.11 0.14 10.82
C LEU A 123 10.71 1.35 11.68
N GLY A 124 10.76 2.52 11.06
CA GLY A 124 10.33 3.78 11.64
C GLY A 124 8.93 4.20 11.17
N LYS A 125 8.85 5.28 10.41
CA LYS A 125 7.59 5.79 9.85
C LYS A 125 7.20 5.03 8.58
N ILE A 126 5.88 4.94 8.34
CA ILE A 126 5.29 4.29 7.16
C ILE A 126 4.33 5.27 6.49
N PRO A 127 4.83 6.27 5.76
CA PRO A 127 3.98 7.12 4.96
C PRO A 127 3.26 6.31 3.88
N ILE A 128 1.95 6.54 3.74
CA ILE A 128 1.11 5.91 2.74
C ILE A 128 0.45 7.00 1.90
N GLN A 129 0.60 6.89 0.59
CA GLN A 129 -0.04 7.76 -0.39
C GLN A 129 -1.08 6.96 -1.16
N ILE A 130 -2.32 7.45 -1.18
CA ILE A 130 -3.39 6.87 -1.99
C ILE A 130 -3.17 7.35 -3.43
N ILE A 131 -3.02 6.41 -4.36
CA ILE A 131 -2.87 6.72 -5.78
C ILE A 131 -4.24 6.77 -6.43
N TYR A 132 -5.06 5.74 -6.19
CA TYR A 132 -6.48 5.75 -6.54
C TYR A 132 -7.28 4.80 -5.65
N SER A 133 -8.58 5.02 -5.59
CA SER A 133 -9.54 4.15 -4.92
C SER A 133 -10.81 4.06 -5.76
N TYR A 134 -11.16 2.84 -6.15
CA TYR A 134 -12.36 2.46 -6.86
C TYR A 134 -13.21 1.50 -6.02
N PRO A 135 -14.46 1.21 -6.40
CA PRO A 135 -15.34 0.35 -5.59
C PRO A 135 -14.80 -1.07 -5.33
N ARG A 136 -13.92 -1.58 -6.20
CA ARG A 136 -13.38 -2.93 -6.08
C ARG A 136 -11.85 -3.01 -6.04
N GLU A 137 -11.16 -1.88 -6.19
CA GLU A 137 -9.71 -1.85 -6.23
C GLU A 137 -9.19 -0.53 -5.65
N ALA A 138 -8.11 -0.60 -4.90
CA ALA A 138 -7.36 0.59 -4.49
C ALA A 138 -5.86 0.31 -4.60
N VAL A 139 -5.11 1.33 -5.01
CA VAL A 139 -3.65 1.28 -5.07
C VAL A 139 -3.05 2.36 -4.20
N LEU A 140 -2.09 1.94 -3.40
CA LEU A 140 -1.36 2.78 -2.47
C LEU A 140 0.12 2.74 -2.82
N ARG A 141 0.81 3.84 -2.57
CA ARG A 141 2.27 3.87 -2.49
C ARG A 141 2.67 3.89 -1.02
N VAL A 142 3.45 2.92 -0.61
CA VAL A 142 3.89 2.72 0.77
C VAL A 142 5.39 2.96 0.85
N PHE A 143 5.81 3.79 1.80
CA PHE A 143 7.23 4.03 2.07
C PHE A 143 7.59 3.42 3.43
N LEU A 144 8.60 2.57 3.45
CA LEU A 144 9.17 2.00 4.67
C LEU A 144 10.41 2.80 5.02
N LEU A 145 10.28 3.74 5.93
CA LEU A 145 11.39 4.60 6.36
C LEU A 145 12.13 3.95 7.52
N PRO A 146 13.48 3.97 7.50
CA PRO A 146 14.26 3.47 8.61
C PRO A 146 14.06 4.32 9.86
N LYS A 147 14.11 3.69 11.02
CA LYS A 147 14.14 4.37 12.31
C LYS A 147 15.46 5.13 12.46
N ALA A 148 15.39 6.33 13.04
CA ALA A 148 16.58 7.09 13.38
C ALA A 148 17.53 6.26 14.28
N GLY A 149 18.81 6.21 13.91
CA GLY A 149 19.83 5.44 14.63
C GLY A 149 19.84 3.93 14.32
N SER A 150 18.96 3.42 13.44
CA SER A 150 19.03 2.03 12.99
C SER A 150 20.19 1.82 12.02
N ASN A 151 20.66 0.57 11.90
CA ASN A 151 21.67 0.17 10.90
C ASN A 151 21.10 0.13 9.47
N GLN A 152 19.79 0.10 9.33
CA GLN A 152 19.12 0.14 8.03
C GLN A 152 19.20 1.54 7.44
N LYS A 153 19.83 1.67 6.28
CA LYS A 153 19.99 2.96 5.57
C LYS A 153 19.03 3.11 4.39
N THR A 154 18.45 1.99 3.93
CA THR A 154 17.65 1.98 2.71
C THR A 154 16.18 2.20 3.02
N THR A 155 15.57 3.19 2.35
CA THR A 155 14.14 3.36 2.30
C THR A 155 13.56 2.37 1.31
N GLY A 156 12.54 1.62 1.72
CA GLY A 156 11.74 0.79 0.82
C GLY A 156 10.55 1.59 0.29
N ALA A 157 10.29 1.52 -1.00
CA ALA A 157 9.07 2.06 -1.61
C ALA A 157 8.36 0.95 -2.38
N PHE A 158 7.04 0.84 -2.20
CA PHE A 158 6.26 -0.26 -2.73
C PHE A 158 4.89 0.21 -3.23
N TRP A 159 4.39 -0.47 -4.25
CA TRP A 159 2.98 -0.47 -4.61
C TRP A 159 2.25 -1.52 -3.78
N LEU A 160 1.18 -1.12 -3.12
CA LEU A 160 0.26 -2.00 -2.41
C LEU A 160 -1.09 -1.96 -3.12
N LYS A 161 -1.52 -3.08 -3.68
CA LYS A 161 -2.80 -3.24 -4.35
C LYS A 161 -3.79 -3.93 -3.41
N LEU A 162 -4.93 -3.30 -3.20
CA LEU A 162 -6.07 -3.87 -2.48
C LEU A 162 -7.17 -4.22 -3.46
N GLU A 163 -7.76 -5.38 -3.32
CA GLU A 163 -8.91 -5.81 -4.13
C GLU A 163 -10.06 -6.29 -3.24
N ARG A 164 -11.28 -6.01 -3.69
CA ARG A 164 -12.50 -6.41 -3.00
C ARG A 164 -13.07 -7.68 -3.60
N TYR A 165 -13.13 -8.73 -2.80
CA TYR A 165 -13.65 -10.04 -3.14
C TYR A 165 -15.06 -10.25 -2.57
N GLY A 166 -15.85 -11.09 -3.24
CA GLY A 166 -17.24 -11.35 -2.86
C GLY A 166 -18.21 -10.25 -3.32
N ASN A 167 -19.48 -10.42 -2.96
CA ASN A 167 -20.57 -9.51 -3.29
C ASN A 167 -21.44 -9.25 -2.07
N GLY A 168 -22.13 -8.10 -2.05
CA GLY A 168 -23.02 -7.70 -0.95
C GLY A 168 -22.30 -7.72 0.41
N ASP A 169 -22.96 -8.28 1.42
CA ASP A 169 -22.47 -8.30 2.80
C ASP A 169 -21.28 -9.26 3.01
N LYS A 170 -21.02 -10.15 2.05
CA LYS A 170 -19.86 -11.05 2.07
C LYS A 170 -18.63 -10.45 1.41
N ALA A 171 -18.74 -9.24 0.88
CA ALA A 171 -17.62 -8.57 0.24
C ALA A 171 -16.60 -8.10 1.29
N HIS A 172 -15.34 -8.38 1.04
CA HIS A 172 -14.22 -8.02 1.92
C HIS A 172 -12.98 -7.65 1.11
N TRP A 173 -12.11 -6.84 1.69
CA TRP A 173 -10.88 -6.43 1.06
C TRP A 173 -9.73 -7.38 1.39
N LEU A 174 -8.88 -7.66 0.39
CA LEU A 174 -7.64 -8.41 0.53
C LEU A 174 -6.49 -7.64 -0.12
N VAL A 175 -5.28 -7.88 0.37
CA VAL A 175 -4.06 -7.41 -0.28
C VAL A 175 -3.72 -8.35 -1.42
N ASN A 176 -3.77 -7.87 -2.65
CA ASN A 176 -3.58 -8.70 -3.85
C ASN A 176 -2.32 -8.33 -4.66
N GLY A 177 -1.52 -7.39 -4.17
CA GLY A 177 -0.24 -7.06 -4.78
C GLY A 177 0.69 -6.29 -3.83
N TRP A 178 1.97 -6.63 -3.89
CA TRP A 178 3.06 -5.96 -3.21
C TRP A 178 4.29 -5.96 -4.10
N THR A 179 4.54 -4.85 -4.76
CA THR A 179 5.60 -4.74 -5.78
C THR A 179 6.54 -3.59 -5.45
N PRO A 180 7.86 -3.78 -5.52
CA PRO A 180 8.80 -2.68 -5.37
C PRO A 180 8.46 -1.52 -6.32
N TYR A 181 8.46 -0.30 -5.80
CA TYR A 181 8.39 0.89 -6.61
C TYR A 181 9.80 1.19 -7.10
N ALA A 182 10.11 0.77 -8.32
CA ALA A 182 11.29 1.22 -9.01
C ALA A 182 11.03 2.66 -9.48
N SER A 183 11.72 3.64 -8.91
CA SER A 183 11.89 4.93 -9.59
C SER A 183 12.62 4.62 -10.89
N THR A 184 11.96 4.80 -12.03
CA THR A 184 12.68 4.89 -13.29
C THR A 184 13.55 6.14 -13.17
N GLU A 185 14.84 5.94 -12.92
CA GLU A 185 15.81 6.99 -13.18
C GLU A 185 15.61 7.37 -14.65
N VAL A 186 15.23 8.62 -14.89
CA VAL A 186 15.19 9.16 -16.24
C VAL A 186 16.65 9.15 -16.71
N PRO A 187 17.03 8.32 -17.70
CA PRO A 187 18.39 8.35 -18.22
C PRO A 187 18.55 9.70 -18.91
N GLY A 188 19.34 10.62 -18.33
CA GLY A 188 19.61 11.85 -19.03
C GLY A 188 19.72 13.13 -18.21
N ALA A 189 19.81 13.10 -16.90
CA ALA A 189 20.43 14.21 -16.19
C ALA A 189 21.95 14.11 -16.43
N LEU A 190 22.41 14.53 -17.62
CA LEU A 190 23.81 14.76 -17.84
C LEU A 190 24.26 15.78 -16.79
N SER A 191 25.07 15.32 -15.85
CA SER A 191 25.88 16.16 -15.00
C SER A 191 26.75 17.00 -15.94
N ASN A 192 26.36 18.22 -16.23
CA ASN A 192 27.25 19.23 -16.76
C ASN A 192 28.18 19.60 -15.61
N GLY A 193 29.39 19.00 -15.64
CA GLY A 193 30.52 19.39 -14.83
C GLY A 193 31.07 20.75 -15.22
#